data_2937edacf911c35009dcfda9e6f47549
#
_entry.id   2937edacf911c35009dcfda9e6f47549
#
_cell.length_a   1.000
_cell.length_b   1.000
_cell.length_c   1.000
_cell.angle_alpha   90.00
_cell.angle_beta   90.00
_cell.angle_gamma   90.00
#
_symmetry.space_group_name_H-M   'P 1'
#
loop_
_entity.id
_entity.type
_entity.pdbx_description
1 polymer ?
#
loop_
_entity_poly.entity_id
_entity_poly.type
_entity_poly.pdbx_seq_one_letter_code
_entity_poly.pdbx_strand_id
1 'polypeptide(L)'
;MLRSVIISGPPAIGKTTIAKGLGEEFGLKYLSGGDVLKELAKDQGFETDNDDFWDTEEGMSFLNIRKGNSEFDKEVDEKLKKIFLTEDVIITSYTLPWLVKDGIKIWLAGSHENSAKRMTIRDNISIQDALKIVKMRYDENKTLYKKLYGFNFGEDLSVFDKIINTDDLGPQQVLEQAKNAVRHYYDTQTITKS
;
A
#
# COMPACT_ATOMS: atom_id res chain seq x y z
N MET A 1 -21.86 5.77 6.89
CA MET A 1 -20.60 5.10 7.23
C MET A 1 -19.67 5.19 6.03
N LEU A 2 -18.43 5.52 6.23
CA LEU A 2 -17.45 5.58 5.14
C LEU A 2 -17.16 4.17 4.61
N ARG A 3 -17.03 4.06 3.28
CA ARG A 3 -16.74 2.82 2.56
C ARG A 3 -15.25 2.72 2.24
N SER A 4 -14.40 2.90 3.27
CA SER A 4 -12.96 2.98 3.07
C SER A 4 -12.29 1.61 3.14
N VAL A 5 -11.34 1.37 2.26
CA VAL A 5 -10.60 0.10 2.10
C VAL A 5 -9.10 0.36 2.18
N ILE A 6 -8.38 -0.46 2.94
CA ILE A 6 -6.92 -0.46 2.94
C ILE A 6 -6.39 -1.76 2.35
N ILE A 7 -5.44 -1.65 1.42
CA ILE A 7 -4.68 -2.79 0.90
C ILE A 7 -3.22 -2.63 1.31
N SER A 8 -2.70 -3.63 2.00
CA SER A 8 -1.30 -3.73 2.38
C SER A 8 -0.67 -5.06 1.94
N GLY A 9 0.62 -5.19 2.14
CA GLY A 9 1.39 -6.38 1.74
C GLY A 9 2.82 -6.04 1.34
N PRO A 10 3.67 -7.04 1.09
CA PRO A 10 5.06 -6.85 0.70
C PRO A 10 5.27 -5.95 -0.52
N PRO A 11 6.50 -5.45 -0.76
CA PRO A 11 6.85 -4.77 -2.02
C PRO A 11 6.54 -5.64 -3.24
N ALA A 12 6.08 -5.02 -4.34
CA ALA A 12 5.78 -5.66 -5.63
C ALA A 12 4.75 -6.80 -5.59
N ILE A 13 3.93 -6.93 -4.53
CA ILE A 13 2.91 -7.99 -4.40
C ILE A 13 1.65 -7.76 -5.27
N GLY A 14 1.49 -6.59 -5.89
CA GLY A 14 0.34 -6.27 -6.75
C GLY A 14 -0.74 -5.39 -6.11
N LYS A 15 -0.45 -4.72 -4.99
CA LYS A 15 -1.40 -3.83 -4.28
C LYS A 15 -2.13 -2.84 -5.19
N THR A 16 -1.39 -2.11 -6.02
CA THR A 16 -1.92 -1.08 -6.91
C THR A 16 -2.95 -1.65 -7.90
N THR A 17 -2.67 -2.81 -8.49
CA THR A 17 -3.57 -3.47 -9.45
C THR A 17 -4.90 -3.83 -8.78
N ILE A 18 -4.85 -4.41 -7.58
CA ILE A 18 -6.04 -4.80 -6.84
C ILE A 18 -6.81 -3.57 -6.35
N ALA A 19 -6.11 -2.55 -5.86
CA ALA A 19 -6.73 -1.30 -5.41
C ALA A 19 -7.48 -0.57 -6.53
N LYS A 20 -6.88 -0.46 -7.72
CA LYS A 20 -7.54 0.14 -8.88
C LYS A 20 -8.77 -0.65 -9.30
N GLY A 21 -8.67 -2.00 -9.39
CA GLY A 21 -9.82 -2.83 -9.74
C GLY A 21 -10.97 -2.79 -8.71
N LEU A 22 -10.66 -2.64 -7.41
CA LEU A 22 -11.68 -2.39 -6.40
C LEU A 22 -12.27 -0.97 -6.53
N GLY A 23 -11.45 0.04 -6.85
CA GLY A 23 -11.92 1.40 -7.10
C GLY A 23 -12.95 1.47 -8.22
N GLU A 24 -12.70 0.79 -9.33
CA GLU A 24 -13.62 0.65 -10.45
C GLU A 24 -14.92 -0.07 -10.05
N GLU A 25 -14.82 -1.19 -9.33
CA GLU A 25 -15.97 -1.98 -8.91
C GLU A 25 -16.91 -1.24 -7.95
N PHE A 26 -16.35 -0.54 -6.96
CA PHE A 26 -17.12 0.09 -5.89
C PHE A 26 -17.32 1.60 -6.06
N GLY A 27 -16.79 2.19 -7.13
CA GLY A 27 -16.86 3.64 -7.39
C GLY A 27 -16.08 4.45 -6.34
N LEU A 28 -14.92 3.95 -5.90
CA LEU A 28 -14.10 4.57 -4.87
C LEU A 28 -12.82 5.17 -5.47
N LYS A 29 -12.44 6.34 -5.00
CA LYS A 29 -11.16 6.96 -5.37
C LYS A 29 -10.00 6.11 -4.85
N TYR A 30 -9.01 5.86 -5.69
CA TYR A 30 -7.75 5.22 -5.29
C TYR A 30 -6.69 6.26 -4.92
N LEU A 31 -5.92 5.98 -3.87
CA LEU A 31 -4.78 6.77 -3.41
C LEU A 31 -3.66 5.85 -2.90
N SER A 32 -2.41 6.21 -3.11
CA SER A 32 -1.26 5.53 -2.53
C SER A 32 -0.43 6.42 -1.63
N GLY A 33 0.37 5.81 -0.73
CA GLY A 33 1.38 6.54 0.03
C GLY A 33 2.41 7.24 -0.86
N GLY A 34 2.71 6.65 -2.03
CA GLY A 34 3.57 7.27 -3.04
C GLY A 34 2.98 8.55 -3.62
N ASP A 35 1.67 8.59 -3.88
CA ASP A 35 0.99 9.79 -4.39
C ASP A 35 1.06 10.93 -3.37
N VAL A 36 0.78 10.62 -2.09
CA VAL A 36 0.88 11.62 -1.01
C VAL A 36 2.31 12.10 -0.79
N LEU A 37 3.29 11.20 -0.88
CA LEU A 37 4.69 11.56 -0.79
C LEU A 37 5.12 12.48 -1.95
N LYS A 38 4.58 12.25 -3.16
CA LYS A 38 4.80 13.08 -4.33
C LYS A 38 4.21 14.49 -4.15
N GLU A 39 3.01 14.59 -3.54
CA GLU A 39 2.43 15.89 -3.17
C GLU A 39 3.31 16.63 -2.15
N LEU A 40 3.84 15.95 -1.12
CA LEU A 40 4.74 16.56 -0.16
C LEU A 40 6.06 17.04 -0.79
N ALA A 41 6.59 16.29 -1.77
CA ALA A 41 7.75 16.73 -2.54
C ALA A 41 7.44 18.03 -3.30
N LYS A 42 6.26 18.13 -3.92
CA LYS A 42 5.79 19.34 -4.62
C LYS A 42 5.67 20.53 -3.66
N ASP A 43 5.11 20.32 -2.48
CA ASP A 43 4.99 21.37 -1.44
C ASP A 43 6.36 21.89 -0.98
N GLN A 44 7.42 21.10 -1.15
CA GLN A 44 8.81 21.48 -0.86
C GLN A 44 9.57 22.05 -2.07
N GLY A 45 8.88 22.26 -3.19
CA GLY A 45 9.44 22.94 -4.38
C GLY A 45 10.08 22.00 -5.39
N PHE A 46 9.90 20.66 -5.27
CA PHE A 46 10.34 19.71 -6.27
C PHE A 46 9.35 19.66 -7.45
N GLU A 47 9.86 19.57 -8.68
CA GLU A 47 9.03 19.35 -9.86
C GLU A 47 8.56 17.89 -9.92
N THR A 48 7.27 17.68 -9.70
CA THR A 48 6.70 16.32 -9.56
C THR A 48 5.72 15.92 -10.66
N ASP A 49 5.59 16.72 -11.70
CA ASP A 49 4.52 16.55 -12.71
C ASP A 49 4.76 15.37 -13.69
N ASN A 50 5.95 14.74 -13.65
CA ASN A 50 6.30 13.57 -14.45
C ASN A 50 5.82 12.27 -13.79
N ASP A 51 5.29 11.34 -14.58
CA ASP A 51 4.91 10.00 -14.10
C ASP A 51 6.10 9.23 -13.52
N ASP A 52 7.29 9.46 -14.07
CA ASP A 52 8.56 8.84 -13.67
C ASP A 52 9.34 9.66 -12.61
N PHE A 53 8.67 10.53 -11.85
CA PHE A 53 9.32 11.40 -10.84
C PHE A 53 10.34 10.66 -9.97
N TRP A 54 10.03 9.45 -9.53
CA TRP A 54 10.89 8.67 -8.63
C TRP A 54 12.19 8.19 -9.28
N ASP A 55 12.27 8.22 -10.62
CA ASP A 55 13.43 7.83 -11.43
C ASP A 55 14.24 9.05 -11.90
N THR A 56 13.80 10.27 -11.57
CA THR A 56 14.52 11.51 -11.88
C THR A 56 15.58 11.84 -10.81
N GLU A 57 16.57 12.70 -11.17
CA GLU A 57 17.56 13.22 -10.22
C GLU A 57 16.90 13.94 -9.03
N GLU A 58 15.82 14.68 -9.28
CA GLU A 58 15.06 15.40 -8.25
C GLU A 58 14.33 14.43 -7.32
N GLY A 59 13.66 13.42 -7.87
CA GLY A 59 13.02 12.37 -7.09
C GLY A 59 14.02 11.59 -6.25
N MET A 60 15.18 11.27 -6.80
CA MET A 60 16.27 10.62 -6.06
C MET A 60 16.85 11.52 -4.96
N SER A 61 16.99 12.82 -5.23
CA SER A 61 17.42 13.81 -4.23
C SER A 61 16.43 13.89 -3.08
N PHE A 62 15.13 13.97 -3.37
CA PHE A 62 14.08 13.97 -2.36
C PHE A 62 14.07 12.68 -1.52
N LEU A 63 14.22 11.51 -2.15
CA LEU A 63 14.31 10.23 -1.44
C LEU A 63 15.53 10.15 -0.51
N ASN A 64 16.65 10.78 -0.89
CA ASN A 64 17.83 10.84 -0.03
C ASN A 64 17.60 11.74 1.19
N ILE A 65 16.92 12.87 1.02
CA ILE A 65 16.50 13.74 2.13
C ILE A 65 15.57 12.98 3.08
N ARG A 66 14.58 12.25 2.54
CA ARG A 66 13.65 11.42 3.30
C ARG A 66 14.35 10.34 4.13
N LYS A 67 15.38 9.65 3.59
CA LYS A 67 16.13 8.61 4.32
C LYS A 67 16.73 9.10 5.63
N GLY A 68 17.08 10.38 5.69
CA GLY A 68 17.62 11.02 6.90
C GLY A 68 16.55 11.56 7.87
N ASN A 69 15.29 11.62 7.43
CA ASN A 69 14.22 12.29 8.19
C ASN A 69 12.92 11.50 8.18
N SER A 70 12.66 10.76 9.23
CA SER A 70 11.43 9.96 9.41
C SER A 70 10.15 10.80 9.61
N GLU A 71 10.25 12.11 9.74
CA GLU A 71 9.07 12.98 9.86
C GLU A 71 8.24 12.98 8.57
N PHE A 72 8.87 12.85 7.39
CA PHE A 72 8.15 12.70 6.12
C PHE A 72 7.24 11.47 6.12
N ASP A 73 7.71 10.34 6.64
CA ASP A 73 6.89 9.12 6.72
C ASP A 73 5.68 9.33 7.64
N LYS A 74 5.87 10.00 8.77
CA LYS A 74 4.77 10.33 9.69
C LYS A 74 3.79 11.32 9.06
N GLU A 75 4.27 12.31 8.32
CA GLU A 75 3.42 13.29 7.65
C GLU A 75 2.56 12.64 6.56
N VAL A 76 3.15 11.74 5.75
CA VAL A 76 2.41 10.91 4.79
C VAL A 76 1.33 10.10 5.50
N ASP A 77 1.68 9.42 6.59
CA ASP A 77 0.77 8.56 7.30
C ASP A 77 -0.38 9.34 7.97
N GLU A 78 -0.12 10.50 8.56
CA GLU A 78 -1.16 11.36 9.11
C GLU A 78 -2.08 11.94 8.01
N LYS A 79 -1.54 12.32 6.84
CA LYS A 79 -2.34 12.78 5.71
C LYS A 79 -3.23 11.65 5.17
N LEU A 80 -2.68 10.44 4.98
CA LEU A 80 -3.44 9.25 4.58
C LEU A 80 -4.53 8.91 5.58
N LYS A 81 -4.21 8.93 6.87
CA LYS A 81 -5.16 8.67 7.95
C LYS A 81 -6.32 9.67 7.96
N LYS A 82 -6.02 10.96 7.78
CA LYS A 82 -7.06 12.00 7.69
C LYS A 82 -8.00 11.73 6.52
N ILE A 83 -7.47 11.46 5.32
CA ILE A 83 -8.28 11.16 4.13
C ILE A 83 -9.12 9.91 4.38
N PHE A 84 -8.53 8.84 4.89
CA PHE A 84 -9.21 7.58 5.18
C PHE A 84 -10.39 7.72 6.15
N LEU A 85 -10.28 8.61 7.13
CA LEU A 85 -11.31 8.84 8.13
C LEU A 85 -12.40 9.84 7.68
N THR A 86 -12.24 10.50 6.55
CA THR A 86 -13.17 11.55 6.08
C THR A 86 -13.75 11.30 4.69
N GLU A 87 -13.19 10.38 3.91
CA GLU A 87 -13.59 10.14 2.52
C GLU A 87 -13.85 8.64 2.27
N ASP A 88 -14.73 8.34 1.31
CA ASP A 88 -14.88 7.01 0.73
C ASP A 88 -13.70 6.75 -0.22
N VAL A 89 -12.73 5.92 0.18
CA VAL A 89 -11.45 5.79 -0.51
C VAL A 89 -10.85 4.40 -0.41
N ILE A 90 -10.06 4.01 -1.42
CA ILE A 90 -9.17 2.86 -1.35
C ILE A 90 -7.74 3.36 -1.22
N ILE A 91 -7.04 2.95 -0.17
CA ILE A 91 -5.66 3.35 0.07
C ILE A 91 -4.74 2.13 0.03
N THR A 92 -3.64 2.22 -0.72
CA THR A 92 -2.51 1.31 -0.54
C THR A 92 -1.49 1.92 0.41
N SER A 93 -1.25 1.26 1.54
CA SER A 93 -0.28 1.71 2.55
C SER A 93 0.40 0.53 3.23
N TYR A 94 1.65 0.74 3.65
CA TYR A 94 2.38 -0.21 4.48
C TYR A 94 2.04 -0.09 5.97
N THR A 95 1.63 1.07 6.43
CA THR A 95 1.53 1.45 7.84
C THR A 95 0.10 1.63 8.32
N LEU A 96 -0.76 2.23 7.48
CA LEU A 96 -2.11 2.64 7.82
C LEU A 96 -2.98 1.54 8.48
N PRO A 97 -2.88 0.24 8.12
CA PRO A 97 -3.65 -0.82 8.79
C PRO A 97 -3.46 -0.87 10.31
N TRP A 98 -2.26 -0.54 10.80
CA TRP A 98 -1.94 -0.50 12.24
C TRP A 98 -2.27 0.84 12.91
N LEU A 99 -2.50 1.90 12.11
CA LEU A 99 -2.73 3.27 12.60
C LEU A 99 -4.22 3.65 12.70
N VAL A 100 -5.11 2.87 12.07
CA VAL A 100 -6.57 3.11 12.08
C VAL A 100 -7.31 1.88 12.55
N LYS A 101 -8.52 2.09 13.12
CA LYS A 101 -9.39 0.99 13.58
C LYS A 101 -10.47 0.65 12.56
N ASP A 102 -11.02 1.66 11.91
CA ASP A 102 -12.17 1.55 11.01
C ASP A 102 -11.77 1.11 9.59
N GLY A 103 -12.78 0.74 8.78
CA GLY A 103 -12.63 0.31 7.40
C GLY A 103 -12.15 -1.14 7.26
N ILE A 104 -12.29 -1.70 6.07
CA ILE A 104 -11.80 -3.04 5.77
C ILE A 104 -10.30 -3.00 5.42
N LYS A 105 -9.54 -3.93 6.00
CA LYS A 105 -8.09 -4.06 5.83
C LYS A 105 -7.77 -5.40 5.20
N ILE A 106 -7.15 -5.37 4.02
CA ILE A 106 -6.79 -6.56 3.25
C ILE A 106 -5.26 -6.64 3.16
N TRP A 107 -4.71 -7.80 3.58
CA TRP A 107 -3.31 -8.14 3.38
C TRP A 107 -3.15 -9.04 2.16
N LEU A 108 -2.33 -8.62 1.20
CA LEU A 108 -1.87 -9.48 0.11
C LEU A 108 -0.59 -10.18 0.57
N ALA A 109 -0.70 -11.49 0.80
CA ALA A 109 0.44 -12.33 1.15
C ALA A 109 1.06 -12.94 -0.12
N GLY A 110 2.35 -13.28 -0.06
CA GLY A 110 3.04 -13.98 -1.12
C GLY A 110 4.55 -13.99 -0.90
N SER A 111 5.24 -14.85 -1.62
CA SER A 111 6.69 -15.03 -1.55
C SER A 111 7.44 -13.85 -2.16
N HIS A 112 8.67 -13.65 -1.70
CA HIS A 112 9.58 -12.67 -2.32
C HIS A 112 9.93 -13.05 -3.76
N GLU A 113 9.97 -14.36 -4.06
CA GLU A 113 10.22 -14.91 -5.37
C GLU A 113 9.12 -14.51 -6.38
N ASN A 114 7.85 -14.61 -5.99
CA ASN A 114 6.74 -14.19 -6.83
C ASN A 114 6.64 -12.66 -6.96
N SER A 115 6.94 -11.92 -5.91
CA SER A 115 7.09 -10.46 -5.98
C SER A 115 8.20 -10.04 -6.94
N ALA A 116 9.34 -10.74 -6.90
CA ALA A 116 10.46 -10.51 -7.82
C ALA A 116 10.08 -10.80 -9.28
N LYS A 117 9.37 -11.91 -9.56
CA LYS A 117 8.86 -12.21 -10.91
C LYS A 117 7.95 -11.10 -11.46
N ARG A 118 7.08 -10.53 -10.63
CA ARG A 118 6.24 -9.38 -11.04
C ARG A 118 7.07 -8.13 -11.31
N MET A 119 8.09 -7.90 -10.50
CA MET A 119 9.01 -6.77 -10.65
C MET A 119 9.84 -6.86 -11.94
N THR A 120 10.34 -8.06 -12.31
CA THR A 120 11.09 -8.24 -13.57
C THR A 120 10.28 -7.80 -14.80
N ILE A 121 8.99 -8.14 -14.82
CA ILE A 121 8.09 -7.79 -15.94
C ILE A 121 7.83 -6.28 -15.98
N ARG A 122 7.61 -5.67 -14.82
CA ARG A 122 7.30 -4.24 -14.71
C ARG A 122 8.51 -3.36 -15.02
N ASP A 123 9.68 -3.69 -14.45
CA ASP A 123 10.86 -2.81 -14.41
C ASP A 123 11.95 -3.24 -15.39
N ASN A 124 11.74 -4.33 -16.14
CA ASN A 124 12.68 -4.91 -17.13
C ASN A 124 14.10 -5.16 -16.56
N ILE A 125 14.17 -5.74 -15.36
CA ILE A 125 15.42 -6.08 -14.67
C ILE A 125 15.59 -7.58 -14.48
N SER A 126 16.79 -8.04 -14.12
CA SER A 126 17.04 -9.46 -13.86
C SER A 126 16.27 -9.97 -12.62
N ILE A 127 15.97 -11.28 -12.58
CA ILE A 127 15.29 -11.89 -11.43
C ILE A 127 16.14 -11.80 -10.15
N GLN A 128 17.47 -11.86 -10.27
CA GLN A 128 18.40 -11.73 -9.14
C GLN A 128 18.35 -10.33 -8.56
N ASP A 129 18.36 -9.29 -9.40
CA ASP A 129 18.27 -7.89 -8.96
C ASP A 129 16.90 -7.62 -8.37
N ALA A 130 15.83 -8.08 -9.01
CA ALA A 130 14.47 -7.95 -8.50
C ALA A 130 14.31 -8.58 -7.10
N LEU A 131 14.84 -9.80 -6.91
CA LEU A 131 14.76 -10.48 -5.61
C LEU A 131 15.57 -9.74 -4.53
N LYS A 132 16.75 -9.23 -4.87
CA LYS A 132 17.56 -8.41 -3.97
C LYS A 132 16.80 -7.13 -3.56
N ILE A 133 16.20 -6.42 -4.51
CA ILE A 133 15.42 -5.20 -4.27
C ILE A 133 14.19 -5.48 -3.39
N VAL A 134 13.43 -6.53 -3.69
CA VAL A 134 12.24 -6.90 -2.92
C VAL A 134 12.61 -7.21 -1.47
N LYS A 135 13.63 -8.03 -1.21
CA LYS A 135 14.09 -8.36 0.15
C LYS A 135 14.59 -7.12 0.88
N MET A 136 15.46 -6.33 0.25
CA MET A 136 15.98 -5.10 0.84
C MET A 136 14.84 -4.15 1.27
N ARG A 137 13.89 -3.88 0.37
CA ARG A 137 12.74 -3.00 0.68
C ARG A 137 11.85 -3.55 1.77
N TYR A 138 11.67 -4.87 1.83
CA TYR A 138 10.89 -5.50 2.88
C TYR A 138 11.55 -5.34 4.25
N ASP A 139 12.87 -5.58 4.36
CA ASP A 139 13.65 -5.46 5.58
C ASP A 139 13.78 -4.00 6.06
N GLU A 140 13.96 -3.06 5.12
CA GLU A 140 13.93 -1.61 5.41
C GLU A 140 12.57 -1.20 6.01
N ASN A 141 11.46 -1.64 5.42
CA ASN A 141 10.13 -1.38 5.94
C ASN A 141 9.93 -1.95 7.35
N LYS A 142 10.34 -3.21 7.58
CA LYS A 142 10.28 -3.81 8.94
C LYS A 142 11.04 -2.98 9.96
N THR A 143 12.26 -2.60 9.64
CA THR A 143 13.13 -1.82 10.53
C THR A 143 12.53 -0.44 10.80
N LEU A 144 12.10 0.25 9.75
CA LEU A 144 11.55 1.60 9.85
C LEU A 144 10.27 1.63 10.67
N TYR A 145 9.31 0.76 10.38
CA TYR A 145 7.99 0.81 11.03
C TYR A 145 8.04 0.28 12.46
N LYS A 146 8.97 -0.66 12.76
CA LYS A 146 9.26 -1.04 14.14
C LYS A 146 9.78 0.15 14.95
N LYS A 147 10.69 0.94 14.36
CA LYS A 147 11.25 2.14 14.99
C LYS A 147 10.19 3.24 15.16
N LEU A 148 9.36 3.50 14.14
CA LEU A 148 8.40 4.61 14.15
C LEU A 148 7.15 4.33 15.00
N TYR A 149 6.62 3.11 14.93
CA TYR A 149 5.29 2.79 15.44
C TYR A 149 5.25 1.56 16.36
N GLY A 150 6.35 0.82 16.48
CA GLY A 150 6.47 -0.33 17.38
C GLY A 150 5.86 -1.63 16.85
N PHE A 151 5.20 -1.66 15.69
CA PHE A 151 4.64 -2.91 15.15
C PHE A 151 5.65 -3.68 14.27
N ASN A 152 5.42 -4.98 14.11
CA ASN A 152 6.23 -5.86 13.28
C ASN A 152 5.55 -6.05 11.90
N PHE A 153 5.99 -5.28 10.89
CA PHE A 153 5.46 -5.36 9.54
C PHE A 153 5.58 -6.78 8.96
N GLY A 154 4.46 -7.33 8.49
CA GLY A 154 4.38 -8.65 7.89
C GLY A 154 4.40 -9.85 8.87
N GLU A 155 4.49 -9.62 10.18
CA GLU A 155 4.47 -10.67 11.21
C GLU A 155 3.16 -10.66 11.99
N ASP A 156 2.73 -9.52 12.53
CA ASP A 156 1.43 -9.40 13.18
C ASP A 156 0.36 -8.97 12.16
N LEU A 157 -0.38 -9.94 11.68
CA LEU A 157 -1.47 -9.75 10.71
C LEU A 157 -2.86 -9.73 11.37
N SER A 158 -2.94 -9.69 12.69
CA SER A 158 -4.21 -9.70 13.44
C SER A 158 -5.09 -8.47 13.18
N VAL A 159 -4.50 -7.38 12.67
CA VAL A 159 -5.21 -6.15 12.32
C VAL A 159 -5.98 -6.24 10.99
N PHE A 160 -5.77 -7.31 10.20
CA PHE A 160 -6.38 -7.46 8.88
C PHE A 160 -7.66 -8.31 8.93
N ASP A 161 -8.69 -7.83 8.26
CA ASP A 161 -9.97 -8.53 8.12
C ASP A 161 -9.88 -9.69 7.10
N LYS A 162 -8.99 -9.56 6.10
CA LYS A 162 -8.77 -10.57 5.07
C LYS A 162 -7.31 -10.68 4.70
N ILE A 163 -6.81 -11.92 4.64
CA ILE A 163 -5.50 -12.27 4.08
C ILE A 163 -5.75 -13.05 2.79
N ILE A 164 -5.11 -12.63 1.69
CA ILE A 164 -5.19 -13.28 0.37
C ILE A 164 -3.77 -13.71 -0.04
N ASN A 165 -3.53 -15.02 -0.11
CA ASN A 165 -2.27 -15.53 -0.67
C ASN A 165 -2.32 -15.38 -2.20
N THR A 166 -1.28 -14.75 -2.77
CA THR A 166 -1.20 -14.44 -4.20
C THR A 166 -0.24 -15.33 -4.97
N ASP A 167 0.39 -16.32 -4.30
CA ASP A 167 1.44 -17.13 -4.93
C ASP A 167 0.91 -18.01 -6.05
N ASP A 168 -0.26 -18.61 -5.85
CA ASP A 168 -0.89 -19.54 -6.79
C ASP A 168 -2.09 -18.92 -7.53
N LEU A 169 -2.29 -17.61 -7.42
CA LEU A 169 -3.45 -16.92 -7.97
C LEU A 169 -3.05 -15.92 -9.06
N GLY A 170 -3.81 -15.90 -10.14
CA GLY A 170 -3.75 -14.83 -11.13
C GLY A 170 -4.37 -13.53 -10.61
N PRO A 171 -4.06 -12.36 -11.21
CA PRO A 171 -4.56 -11.06 -10.75
C PRO A 171 -6.09 -10.98 -10.64
N GLN A 172 -6.82 -11.60 -11.56
CA GLN A 172 -8.29 -11.63 -11.55
C GLN A 172 -8.84 -12.44 -10.36
N GLN A 173 -8.22 -13.57 -10.03
CA GLN A 173 -8.64 -14.39 -8.90
C GLN A 173 -8.39 -13.67 -7.56
N VAL A 174 -7.25 -12.96 -7.44
CA VAL A 174 -6.95 -12.11 -6.28
C VAL A 174 -7.97 -10.98 -6.17
N LEU A 175 -8.30 -10.32 -7.29
CA LEU A 175 -9.29 -9.25 -7.33
C LEU A 175 -10.67 -9.75 -6.90
N GLU A 176 -11.13 -10.90 -7.41
CA GLU A 176 -12.43 -11.46 -7.02
C GLU A 176 -12.49 -11.82 -5.54
N GLN A 177 -11.42 -12.37 -4.96
CA GLN A 177 -11.37 -12.61 -3.52
C GLN A 177 -11.42 -11.31 -2.72
N ALA A 178 -10.75 -10.26 -3.19
CA ALA A 178 -10.79 -8.95 -2.55
C ALA A 178 -12.18 -8.29 -2.65
N LYS A 179 -12.84 -8.36 -3.83
CA LYS A 179 -14.22 -7.88 -4.02
C LYS A 179 -15.20 -8.58 -3.07
N ASN A 180 -15.09 -9.90 -2.95
CA ASN A 180 -15.96 -10.67 -2.06
C ASN A 180 -15.75 -10.28 -0.59
N ALA A 181 -14.51 -10.04 -0.16
CA ALA A 181 -14.22 -9.58 1.18
C ALA A 181 -14.83 -8.19 1.45
N VAL A 182 -14.70 -7.25 0.50
CA VAL A 182 -15.28 -5.91 0.62
C VAL A 182 -16.81 -5.94 0.66
N ARG A 183 -17.47 -6.72 -0.22
CA ARG A 183 -18.93 -6.90 -0.20
C ARG A 183 -19.40 -7.45 1.13
N HIS A 184 -18.80 -8.53 1.61
CA HIS A 184 -19.13 -9.14 2.89
C HIS A 184 -18.99 -8.14 4.05
N TYR A 185 -17.91 -7.35 4.06
CA TYR A 185 -17.71 -6.32 5.08
C TYR A 185 -18.83 -5.27 5.06
N TYR A 186 -19.22 -4.77 3.89
CA TYR A 186 -20.31 -3.78 3.79
C TYR A 186 -21.65 -4.35 4.22
N ASP A 187 -21.97 -5.60 3.85
CA ASP A 187 -23.21 -6.27 4.23
C ASP A 187 -23.32 -6.43 5.74
N THR A 188 -22.24 -6.87 6.40
CA THR A 188 -22.23 -7.04 7.87
C THR A 188 -22.38 -5.73 8.61
N GLN A 189 -21.80 -4.63 8.10
CA GLN A 189 -21.94 -3.30 8.70
C GLN A 189 -23.34 -2.70 8.56
N THR A 190 -24.11 -3.12 7.56
CA THR A 190 -25.48 -2.67 7.35
C THR A 190 -26.43 -3.34 8.35
N ILE A 191 -26.20 -4.63 8.64
CA ILE A 191 -27.04 -5.42 9.57
C ILE A 191 -26.87 -4.96 11.04
N THR A 192 -25.67 -4.55 11.43
CA THR A 192 -25.39 -4.16 12.84
C THR A 192 -26.03 -2.81 13.22
N LYS A 193 -26.62 -2.06 12.28
CA LYS A 193 -27.24 -0.74 12.48
C LYS A 193 -28.76 -0.72 12.31
N SER A 194 -29.36 -1.85 11.94
CA SER A 194 -30.80 -2.07 11.91
C SER A 194 -31.28 -2.68 13.22
#